data_2185620e153218dd30797c74673b058e
#
_entry.id   2185620e153218dd30797c74673b058e
#
_cell.length_a   1.000
_cell.length_b   1.000
_cell.length_c   1.000
_cell.angle_alpha   90.00
_cell.angle_beta   90.00
_cell.angle_gamma   90.00
#
_symmetry.space_group_name_H-M   'P 1'
#
loop_
_entity.id
_entity.type
_entity.pdbx_description
1 polymer ?
#
loop_
_entity_poly.entity_id
_entity_poly.type
_entity_poly.pdbx_seq_one_letter_code
_entity_poly.pdbx_strand_id
1 'polypeptide(L)'
;MKNFLLTSALALGLTSGLFALPISIESSDTGGAATGAVFVNFDTLALGNANQSVSGVNLSFTGNAKVVQGLVVNQYAPPFLSGDNGIGFGAPDQVNGADATRYLSAGTGSVSLAFESGQKYFGLLWGSVDTFNSLMFYDGMTLLGTFTGADVIALANGNQGLVGTTYVTFNSEVFFNKIVATSTTNSFEFDNIAFDTRKRVPDSASTVALLGLGLVGLAALRRKL
;
A
#
# COMPACT_ATOMS: atom_id res chain seq x y z
N MET A 1 9.44 48.70 55.93
CA MET A 1 9.36 48.61 54.46
C MET A 1 9.88 47.26 54.08
N LYS A 2 8.98 46.34 53.63
CA LYS A 2 9.34 44.98 53.22
C LYS A 2 9.23 44.95 51.74
N ASN A 3 10.36 44.78 51.03
CA ASN A 3 10.41 44.63 49.55
C ASN A 3 10.04 43.21 49.15
N PHE A 4 8.95 43.05 48.43
CA PHE A 4 8.59 41.81 47.76
C PHE A 4 9.24 41.78 46.37
N LEU A 5 10.17 40.85 46.17
CA LEU A 5 10.72 40.51 44.86
C LEU A 5 9.76 39.50 44.19
N LEU A 6 9.13 39.94 43.12
CA LEU A 6 8.32 39.07 42.25
C LEU A 6 9.27 38.40 41.24
N THR A 7 9.53 37.12 41.40
CA THR A 7 10.22 36.30 40.40
C THR A 7 9.20 35.73 39.42
N SER A 8 9.14 36.28 38.21
CA SER A 8 8.38 35.72 37.09
C SER A 8 9.14 34.55 36.51
N ALA A 9 8.62 33.34 36.68
CA ALA A 9 9.09 32.13 36.00
C ALA A 9 8.52 32.12 34.59
N LEU A 10 9.40 32.28 33.59
CA LEU A 10 9.07 32.10 32.18
C LEU A 10 9.01 30.59 31.86
N ALA A 11 7.80 30.01 31.79
CA ALA A 11 7.61 28.64 31.33
C ALA A 11 7.79 28.58 29.82
N LEU A 12 8.95 28.09 29.38
CA LEU A 12 9.16 27.72 27.97
C LEU A 12 8.32 26.45 27.69
N GLY A 13 7.16 26.62 27.06
CA GLY A 13 6.36 25.53 26.55
C GLY A 13 7.08 24.88 25.34
N LEU A 14 7.70 23.73 25.55
CA LEU A 14 8.12 22.84 24.45
C LEU A 14 6.85 22.28 23.80
N THR A 15 6.39 22.92 22.72
CA THR A 15 5.43 22.29 21.81
C THR A 15 6.17 21.21 21.02
N SER A 16 6.07 19.95 21.45
CA SER A 16 6.40 18.81 20.62
C SER A 16 5.44 18.81 19.42
N GLY A 17 5.88 19.37 18.31
CA GLY A 17 5.15 19.25 17.06
C GLY A 17 5.04 17.76 16.70
N LEU A 18 3.83 17.22 16.74
CA LEU A 18 3.52 15.94 16.11
C LEU A 18 3.67 16.17 14.60
N PHE A 19 4.84 15.83 14.06
CA PHE A 19 5.01 15.77 12.61
C PHE A 19 4.19 14.56 12.14
N ALA A 20 3.17 14.83 11.32
CA ALA A 20 2.46 13.77 10.62
C ALA A 20 3.47 12.97 9.78
N LEU A 21 3.32 11.66 9.73
CA LEU A 21 4.14 10.83 8.84
C LEU A 21 3.94 11.32 7.40
N PRO A 22 5.02 11.40 6.60
CA PRO A 22 4.92 11.90 5.23
C PRO A 22 4.12 10.97 4.30
N ILE A 23 3.81 9.75 4.75
CA ILE A 23 3.06 8.73 4.01
C ILE A 23 1.83 8.34 4.82
N SER A 24 0.69 8.25 4.16
CA SER A 24 -0.59 7.81 4.73
C SER A 24 -1.17 6.64 3.93
N ILE A 25 -1.89 5.75 4.60
CA ILE A 25 -2.79 4.79 3.96
C ILE A 25 -4.04 5.57 3.52
N GLU A 26 -4.40 5.47 2.24
CA GLU A 26 -5.61 6.10 1.70
C GLU A 26 -6.81 5.13 1.64
N SER A 27 -6.54 3.87 1.33
CA SER A 27 -7.54 2.82 1.41
C SER A 27 -6.88 1.47 1.67
N SER A 28 -7.62 0.57 2.28
CA SER A 28 -7.23 -0.82 2.55
C SER A 28 -8.42 -1.76 2.34
N ASP A 29 -9.19 -1.54 1.31
CA ASP A 29 -10.36 -2.32 0.93
C ASP A 29 -10.22 -2.95 -0.46
N THR A 30 -11.31 -3.47 -1.01
CA THR A 30 -11.34 -4.15 -2.30
C THR A 30 -11.35 -3.23 -3.52
N GLY A 31 -11.14 -1.91 -3.35
CA GLY A 31 -11.34 -0.92 -4.41
C GLY A 31 -10.31 -0.92 -5.55
N GLY A 32 -9.23 -1.67 -5.44
CA GLY A 32 -8.18 -1.76 -6.47
C GLY A 32 -7.34 -0.49 -6.63
N ALA A 33 -6.52 -0.45 -7.69
CA ALA A 33 -5.61 0.65 -7.96
C ALA A 33 -6.31 1.90 -8.52
N ALA A 34 -5.76 3.07 -8.23
CA ALA A 34 -6.27 4.34 -8.76
C ALA A 34 -6.06 4.45 -10.27
N THR A 35 -7.10 4.87 -10.99
CA THR A 35 -7.09 5.06 -12.44
C THR A 35 -5.95 5.98 -12.91
N GLY A 36 -5.24 5.56 -13.96
CA GLY A 36 -4.15 6.31 -14.58
C GLY A 36 -2.81 6.24 -13.85
N ALA A 37 -2.66 5.39 -12.85
CA ALA A 37 -1.36 4.97 -12.34
C ALA A 37 -0.67 4.02 -13.33
N VAL A 38 0.61 3.78 -13.16
CA VAL A 38 1.32 2.68 -13.84
C VAL A 38 0.96 1.39 -13.14
N PHE A 39 0.41 0.42 -13.88
CA PHE A 39 0.06 -0.90 -13.36
C PHE A 39 1.12 -1.93 -13.72
N VAL A 40 1.50 -2.75 -12.75
CA VAL A 40 2.48 -3.83 -12.92
C VAL A 40 1.97 -5.07 -12.21
N ASN A 41 1.76 -6.16 -12.97
CA ASN A 41 1.73 -7.51 -12.46
C ASN A 41 3.12 -8.15 -12.62
N PHE A 42 3.35 -9.28 -12.05
CA PHE A 42 4.66 -9.94 -12.10
C PHE A 42 4.71 -11.15 -13.02
N ASP A 43 3.72 -11.33 -13.89
CA ASP A 43 3.55 -12.50 -14.77
C ASP A 43 4.69 -12.77 -15.73
N THR A 44 5.37 -11.72 -16.17
CA THR A 44 6.50 -11.84 -17.12
C THR A 44 7.82 -12.16 -16.46
N LEU A 45 7.91 -12.09 -15.12
CA LEU A 45 9.15 -12.36 -14.40
C LEU A 45 9.48 -13.85 -14.38
N ALA A 46 10.75 -14.20 -14.37
CA ALA A 46 11.19 -15.57 -14.14
C ALA A 46 10.97 -15.97 -12.68
N LEU A 47 10.56 -17.22 -12.44
CA LEU A 47 10.48 -17.77 -11.08
C LEU A 47 11.85 -17.81 -10.42
N GLY A 48 11.89 -17.56 -9.10
CA GLY A 48 13.12 -17.59 -8.31
C GLY A 48 13.52 -16.23 -7.76
N ASN A 49 14.75 -16.12 -7.28
CA ASN A 49 15.28 -14.98 -6.53
C ASN A 49 16.34 -14.16 -7.27
N ALA A 50 16.49 -14.35 -8.58
CA ALA A 50 17.36 -13.50 -9.37
C ALA A 50 16.79 -12.07 -9.44
N ASN A 51 17.67 -11.06 -9.40
CA ASN A 51 17.25 -9.68 -9.61
C ASN A 51 16.66 -9.51 -11.01
N GLN A 52 15.54 -8.82 -11.10
CA GLN A 52 14.79 -8.63 -12.32
C GLN A 52 14.25 -7.20 -12.40
N SER A 53 13.77 -6.81 -13.57
CA SER A 53 13.13 -5.50 -13.77
C SER A 53 11.85 -5.66 -14.58
N VAL A 54 10.84 -4.87 -14.24
CA VAL A 54 9.57 -4.82 -14.96
C VAL A 54 9.00 -3.39 -14.89
N SER A 55 8.64 -2.84 -16.03
CA SER A 55 7.93 -1.54 -16.15
C SER A 55 8.52 -0.41 -15.29
N GLY A 56 9.85 -0.24 -15.26
CA GLY A 56 10.52 0.81 -14.49
C GLY A 56 10.70 0.52 -13.00
N VAL A 57 10.48 -0.73 -12.58
CA VAL A 57 10.73 -1.20 -11.22
C VAL A 57 11.84 -2.25 -11.25
N ASN A 58 12.91 -2.00 -10.51
CA ASN A 58 14.01 -2.94 -10.30
C ASN A 58 13.77 -3.73 -9.02
N LEU A 59 13.72 -5.06 -9.14
CA LEU A 59 13.47 -6.00 -8.04
C LEU A 59 14.76 -6.62 -7.56
N SER A 60 14.95 -6.67 -6.25
CA SER A 60 16.01 -7.44 -5.62
C SER A 60 15.49 -8.21 -4.40
N PHE A 61 16.10 -9.35 -4.12
CA PHE A 61 15.63 -10.34 -3.16
C PHE A 61 16.69 -10.66 -2.13
N THR A 62 16.29 -10.86 -0.87
CA THR A 62 17.16 -11.37 0.19
C THR A 62 16.50 -12.54 0.91
N GLY A 63 17.29 -13.37 1.58
CA GLY A 63 16.77 -14.53 2.30
C GLY A 63 16.00 -15.48 1.39
N ASN A 64 14.76 -15.82 1.77
CA ASN A 64 13.90 -16.73 1.00
C ASN A 64 12.94 -16.01 0.04
N ALA A 65 13.10 -14.67 -0.11
CA ALA A 65 12.25 -13.89 -1.01
C ALA A 65 12.44 -14.29 -2.48
N LYS A 66 11.36 -14.34 -3.25
CA LYS A 66 11.38 -14.80 -4.64
C LYS A 66 10.10 -14.51 -5.39
N VAL A 67 10.15 -14.61 -6.70
CA VAL A 67 8.97 -14.72 -7.59
C VAL A 67 8.45 -16.16 -7.50
N VAL A 68 7.17 -16.33 -7.26
CA VAL A 68 6.51 -17.63 -7.09
C VAL A 68 5.23 -17.74 -7.92
N GLN A 69 4.67 -18.94 -8.02
CA GLN A 69 3.35 -19.21 -8.60
C GLN A 69 2.70 -20.37 -7.88
N GLY A 70 1.38 -20.31 -7.69
CA GLY A 70 0.63 -21.35 -6.98
C GLY A 70 0.90 -21.34 -5.47
N LEU A 71 0.54 -22.42 -4.78
CA LEU A 71 0.62 -22.57 -3.33
C LEU A 71 1.67 -23.60 -2.94
N VAL A 72 2.48 -23.26 -1.94
CA VAL A 72 3.33 -24.25 -1.24
C VAL A 72 3.09 -24.14 0.25
N VAL A 73 2.54 -25.20 0.82
CA VAL A 73 2.15 -25.26 2.23
C VAL A 73 3.31 -24.85 3.15
N ASN A 74 3.01 -24.00 4.12
CA ASN A 74 3.97 -23.42 5.09
C ASN A 74 5.08 -22.54 4.45
N GLN A 75 4.96 -22.15 3.19
CA GLN A 75 5.93 -21.27 2.53
C GLN A 75 5.27 -20.03 1.93
N TYR A 76 4.26 -20.19 1.05
CA TYR A 76 3.57 -19.09 0.42
C TYR A 76 2.22 -19.52 -0.14
N ALA A 77 1.29 -18.58 -0.22
CA ALA A 77 -0.02 -18.73 -0.84
C ALA A 77 -0.32 -17.54 -1.76
N PRO A 78 -1.04 -17.78 -2.88
CA PRO A 78 -1.38 -16.69 -3.80
C PRO A 78 -2.34 -15.70 -3.14
N PRO A 79 -2.20 -14.39 -3.40
CA PRO A 79 -3.21 -13.39 -3.06
C PRO A 79 -4.58 -13.77 -3.60
N PHE A 80 -5.67 -13.29 -2.97
CA PHE A 80 -7.04 -13.61 -3.36
C PHE A 80 -7.68 -12.42 -4.07
N LEU A 81 -7.96 -12.55 -5.36
CA LEU A 81 -8.60 -11.52 -6.17
C LEU A 81 -10.11 -11.44 -5.90
N SER A 82 -10.63 -10.24 -5.71
CA SER A 82 -12.05 -9.99 -5.47
C SER A 82 -12.39 -8.50 -5.65
N GLY A 83 -13.67 -8.19 -5.88
CA GLY A 83 -14.19 -6.82 -5.78
C GLY A 83 -13.42 -5.80 -6.61
N ASP A 84 -13.07 -6.15 -7.83
CA ASP A 84 -12.38 -5.29 -8.81
C ASP A 84 -10.91 -4.94 -8.48
N ASN A 85 -10.30 -5.55 -7.44
CA ASN A 85 -8.92 -5.26 -7.05
C ASN A 85 -7.85 -5.72 -8.07
N GLY A 86 -8.24 -6.45 -9.09
CA GLY A 86 -7.40 -6.83 -10.22
C GLY A 86 -7.59 -5.97 -11.49
N ILE A 87 -8.52 -5.02 -11.53
CA ILE A 87 -8.80 -4.22 -12.73
C ILE A 87 -7.57 -3.39 -13.12
N GLY A 88 -7.21 -3.47 -14.42
CA GLY A 88 -6.08 -2.76 -14.99
C GLY A 88 -4.78 -3.57 -15.07
N PHE A 89 -4.70 -4.72 -14.39
CA PHE A 89 -3.50 -5.57 -14.37
C PHE A 89 -3.43 -6.63 -15.48
N GLY A 90 -4.46 -6.74 -16.31
CA GLY A 90 -4.51 -7.66 -17.44
C GLY A 90 -5.26 -8.96 -17.11
N ALA A 91 -5.56 -9.74 -18.15
CA ALA A 91 -6.08 -11.10 -18.01
C ALA A 91 -4.92 -12.11 -18.13
N PRO A 92 -4.89 -13.21 -17.34
CA PRO A 92 -5.97 -13.78 -16.52
C PRO A 92 -6.06 -13.28 -15.08
N ASP A 93 -5.25 -12.31 -14.66
CA ASP A 93 -5.12 -11.79 -13.27
C ASP A 93 -6.42 -11.28 -12.66
N GLN A 94 -7.45 -11.06 -13.50
CA GLN A 94 -8.71 -10.44 -13.11
C GLN A 94 -9.78 -11.45 -12.68
N VAL A 95 -9.46 -12.74 -12.67
CA VAL A 95 -10.41 -13.77 -12.25
C VAL A 95 -10.49 -13.82 -10.73
N ASN A 96 -11.68 -13.59 -10.18
CA ASN A 96 -11.91 -13.72 -8.75
C ASN A 96 -11.51 -15.10 -8.23
N GLY A 97 -10.84 -15.13 -7.09
CA GLY A 97 -10.30 -16.34 -6.48
C GLY A 97 -8.81 -16.21 -6.16
N ALA A 98 -8.18 -17.33 -5.83
CA ALA A 98 -6.73 -17.37 -5.65
C ALA A 98 -6.04 -17.01 -6.97
N ASP A 99 -5.07 -16.10 -6.92
CA ASP A 99 -4.29 -15.70 -8.07
C ASP A 99 -3.61 -16.92 -8.70
N ALA A 100 -3.86 -17.15 -9.99
CA ALA A 100 -3.31 -18.26 -10.74
C ALA A 100 -1.96 -17.93 -11.42
N THR A 101 -1.53 -16.69 -11.34
CA THR A 101 -0.36 -16.16 -12.04
C THR A 101 0.86 -16.06 -11.11
N ARG A 102 1.88 -15.30 -11.50
CA ARG A 102 3.08 -15.13 -10.69
C ARG A 102 2.93 -13.94 -9.78
N TYR A 103 3.38 -14.11 -8.55
CA TYR A 103 3.36 -13.07 -7.53
C TYR A 103 4.67 -13.06 -6.75
N LEU A 104 4.87 -12.09 -5.88
CA LEU A 104 6.05 -11.95 -5.05
C LEU A 104 5.80 -12.49 -3.64
N SER A 105 6.75 -13.26 -3.12
CA SER A 105 6.77 -13.72 -1.73
C SER A 105 8.07 -13.28 -1.08
N ALA A 106 7.98 -12.57 0.05
CA ALA A 106 9.15 -12.19 0.83
C ALA A 106 9.72 -13.38 1.62
N GLY A 107 8.95 -14.44 1.84
CA GLY A 107 9.38 -15.57 2.69
C GLY A 107 9.83 -15.06 4.05
N THR A 108 10.97 -15.54 4.54
CA THR A 108 11.69 -14.99 5.70
C THR A 108 12.85 -14.10 5.24
N GLY A 109 12.55 -13.08 4.44
CA GLY A 109 13.52 -12.20 3.83
C GLY A 109 12.86 -10.89 3.40
N SER A 110 13.34 -10.32 2.29
CA SER A 110 12.77 -9.09 1.74
C SER A 110 12.76 -9.06 0.22
N VAL A 111 11.75 -8.39 -0.31
CA VAL A 111 11.69 -7.92 -1.70
C VAL A 111 11.86 -6.41 -1.67
N SER A 112 12.86 -5.91 -2.39
CA SER A 112 13.02 -4.47 -2.63
C SER A 112 12.54 -4.11 -4.02
N LEU A 113 11.70 -3.08 -4.10
CA LEU A 113 11.22 -2.45 -5.33
C LEU A 113 11.90 -1.07 -5.42
N ALA A 114 12.83 -0.90 -6.35
CA ALA A 114 13.50 0.37 -6.61
C ALA A 114 12.93 0.98 -7.91
N PHE A 115 12.39 2.18 -7.81
CA PHE A 115 11.78 2.90 -8.91
C PHE A 115 12.81 3.78 -9.63
N GLU A 116 12.72 3.88 -10.95
CA GLU A 116 13.61 4.75 -11.76
C GLU A 116 13.40 6.24 -11.48
N SER A 117 12.24 6.61 -10.95
CA SER A 117 11.92 7.99 -10.55
C SER A 117 11.20 8.02 -9.20
N GLY A 118 11.19 9.19 -8.54
CA GLY A 118 10.46 9.37 -7.28
C GLY A 118 8.95 9.23 -7.49
N GLN A 119 8.29 8.51 -6.59
CA GLN A 119 6.86 8.24 -6.59
C GLN A 119 6.18 8.97 -5.45
N LYS A 120 4.87 9.25 -5.57
CA LYS A 120 4.00 9.79 -4.51
C LYS A 120 2.77 8.96 -4.23
N TYR A 121 2.51 7.97 -5.06
CA TYR A 121 1.44 7.00 -4.90
C TYR A 121 2.00 5.59 -5.07
N PHE A 122 1.52 4.67 -4.25
CA PHE A 122 1.79 3.25 -4.37
C PHE A 122 0.55 2.46 -3.94
N GLY A 123 0.24 1.41 -4.69
CA GLY A 123 -0.78 0.43 -4.34
C GLY A 123 -0.24 -0.98 -4.53
N LEU A 124 -0.75 -1.94 -3.77
CA LEU A 124 -0.46 -3.35 -3.94
C LEU A 124 -1.63 -4.22 -3.48
N LEU A 125 -1.79 -5.35 -4.12
CA LEU A 125 -2.62 -6.45 -3.63
C LEU A 125 -1.81 -7.22 -2.59
N TRP A 126 -2.13 -7.03 -1.30
CA TRP A 126 -1.46 -7.67 -0.18
C TRP A 126 -2.24 -8.92 0.23
N GLY A 127 -1.64 -10.09 0.02
CA GLY A 127 -2.21 -11.39 0.37
C GLY A 127 -1.75 -11.87 1.74
N SER A 128 -2.53 -12.77 2.35
CA SER A 128 -2.22 -13.41 3.64
C SER A 128 -1.71 -12.42 4.69
N VAL A 129 -2.43 -11.29 4.85
CA VAL A 129 -1.98 -10.17 5.69
C VAL A 129 -1.74 -10.63 7.13
N ASP A 130 -0.51 -10.46 7.61
CA ASP A 130 -0.06 -10.84 8.95
C ASP A 130 0.60 -9.69 9.70
N THR A 131 0.59 -9.74 11.03
CA THR A 131 1.21 -8.72 11.89
C THR A 131 2.73 -8.67 11.78
N PHE A 132 3.37 -9.74 11.33
CA PHE A 132 4.82 -9.83 11.14
C PHE A 132 5.28 -9.41 9.72
N ASN A 133 4.36 -9.05 8.84
CA ASN A 133 4.65 -8.46 7.54
C ASN A 133 4.84 -6.96 7.68
N SER A 134 5.84 -6.39 6.99
CA SER A 134 6.11 -4.96 7.01
C SER A 134 6.45 -4.42 5.63
N LEU A 135 5.92 -3.24 5.32
CA LEU A 135 6.18 -2.48 4.11
C LEU A 135 6.86 -1.16 4.49
N MET A 136 8.08 -0.95 4.02
CA MET A 136 8.91 0.21 4.36
C MET A 136 9.15 1.07 3.13
N PHE A 137 8.98 2.39 3.26
CA PHE A 137 9.18 3.36 2.18
C PHE A 137 10.44 4.18 2.43
N TYR A 138 11.24 4.40 1.37
CA TYR A 138 12.49 5.11 1.44
C TYR A 138 12.64 6.17 0.34
N ASP A 139 13.32 7.27 0.67
CA ASP A 139 13.97 8.15 -0.28
C ASP A 139 15.49 7.98 -0.15
N GLY A 140 16.10 7.33 -1.13
CA GLY A 140 17.48 6.88 -1.05
C GLY A 140 17.70 5.93 0.14
N MET A 141 18.41 6.39 1.16
CA MET A 141 18.65 5.66 2.40
C MET A 141 17.76 6.13 3.58
N THR A 142 16.98 7.20 3.39
CA THR A 142 16.12 7.75 4.43
C THR A 142 14.81 6.98 4.52
N LEU A 143 14.52 6.38 5.67
CA LEU A 143 13.23 5.75 5.96
C LEU A 143 12.17 6.84 6.15
N LEU A 144 11.10 6.79 5.36
CA LEU A 144 9.97 7.73 5.41
C LEU A 144 8.80 7.21 6.24
N GLY A 145 8.59 5.90 6.24
CA GLY A 145 7.50 5.26 6.98
C GLY A 145 7.55 3.75 6.92
N THR A 146 6.93 3.10 7.91
CA THR A 146 6.77 1.64 7.98
C THR A 146 5.33 1.34 8.29
N PHE A 147 4.75 0.39 7.56
CA PHE A 147 3.39 -0.11 7.75
C PHE A 147 3.43 -1.61 7.93
N THR A 148 2.68 -2.11 8.90
CA THR A 148 2.54 -3.54 9.19
C THR A 148 1.18 -4.04 8.73
N GLY A 149 0.97 -5.35 8.71
CA GLY A 149 -0.36 -5.89 8.40
C GLY A 149 -1.45 -5.39 9.34
N ALA A 150 -1.13 -5.10 10.61
CA ALA A 150 -2.08 -4.55 11.59
C ALA A 150 -2.53 -3.11 11.27
N ASP A 151 -1.71 -2.34 10.51
CA ASP A 151 -2.09 -1.01 10.04
C ASP A 151 -3.02 -1.08 8.81
N VAL A 152 -3.08 -2.24 8.14
CA VAL A 152 -3.79 -2.44 6.87
C VAL A 152 -5.17 -3.05 7.08
N ILE A 153 -5.28 -4.12 7.87
CA ILE A 153 -6.56 -4.77 8.21
C ILE A 153 -6.66 -5.11 9.69
N ALA A 154 -7.88 -5.07 10.22
CA ALA A 154 -8.14 -5.28 11.64
C ALA A 154 -7.80 -6.70 12.13
N LEU A 155 -7.86 -7.70 11.25
CA LEU A 155 -7.57 -9.11 11.55
C LEU A 155 -6.39 -9.60 10.69
N ALA A 156 -5.20 -9.06 10.94
CA ALA A 156 -3.96 -9.49 10.31
C ALA A 156 -3.50 -10.82 10.93
N ASN A 157 -4.02 -11.95 10.42
CA ASN A 157 -3.81 -13.29 10.95
C ASN A 157 -3.41 -14.35 9.91
N GLY A 158 -2.96 -13.91 8.73
CA GLY A 158 -2.48 -14.80 7.66
C GLY A 158 -3.58 -15.59 6.95
N ASN A 159 -4.83 -15.14 6.98
CA ASN A 159 -5.88 -15.79 6.22
C ASN A 159 -5.58 -15.72 4.71
N GLN A 160 -5.60 -16.87 4.03
CA GLN A 160 -5.20 -16.99 2.62
C GLN A 160 -6.36 -16.78 1.63
N GLY A 161 -7.52 -16.40 2.11
CA GLY A 161 -8.71 -16.14 1.28
C GLY A 161 -9.08 -14.66 1.25
N LEU A 162 -10.33 -14.42 0.88
CA LEU A 162 -10.91 -13.08 0.75
C LEU A 162 -10.69 -12.18 1.99
N VAL A 163 -10.81 -12.73 3.19
CA VAL A 163 -10.74 -11.96 4.44
C VAL A 163 -9.31 -11.51 4.78
N GLY A 164 -8.32 -12.24 4.29
CA GLY A 164 -6.90 -11.94 4.56
C GLY A 164 -6.16 -11.31 3.39
N THR A 165 -6.87 -10.91 2.33
CA THR A 165 -6.30 -10.20 1.18
C THR A 165 -7.00 -8.87 1.00
N THR A 166 -6.24 -7.82 0.78
CA THR A 166 -6.78 -6.48 0.50
C THR A 166 -5.91 -5.74 -0.51
N TYR A 167 -6.52 -4.84 -1.28
CA TYR A 167 -5.77 -3.86 -2.05
C TYR A 167 -5.54 -2.64 -1.18
N VAL A 168 -4.29 -2.35 -0.84
CA VAL A 168 -3.94 -1.19 -0.03
C VAL A 168 -3.24 -0.13 -0.86
N THR A 169 -3.61 1.13 -0.65
CA THR A 169 -3.04 2.29 -1.34
C THR A 169 -2.43 3.28 -0.36
N PHE A 170 -1.32 3.87 -0.77
CA PHE A 170 -0.55 4.84 0.00
C PHE A 170 -0.36 6.11 -0.82
N ASN A 171 -0.52 7.26 -0.18
CA ASN A 171 -0.08 8.55 -0.71
C ASN A 171 1.04 9.14 0.14
N SER A 172 1.96 9.84 -0.52
CA SER A 172 3.09 10.49 0.13
C SER A 172 3.15 11.98 -0.16
N GLU A 173 3.45 12.79 0.85
CA GLU A 173 3.72 14.24 0.70
C GLU A 173 5.08 14.49 0.06
N VAL A 174 6.04 13.60 0.27
CA VAL A 174 7.39 13.64 -0.28
C VAL A 174 7.58 12.52 -1.29
N PHE A 175 8.60 12.61 -2.13
CA PHE A 175 8.94 11.51 -3.03
C PHE A 175 9.57 10.35 -2.26
N PHE A 176 9.21 9.13 -2.64
CA PHE A 176 9.93 7.89 -2.30
C PHE A 176 10.42 7.25 -3.61
N ASN A 177 11.55 6.56 -3.55
CA ASN A 177 12.13 5.87 -4.72
C ASN A 177 12.41 4.38 -4.46
N LYS A 178 12.14 3.90 -3.25
CA LYS A 178 12.31 2.49 -2.91
C LYS A 178 11.28 2.05 -1.88
N ILE A 179 10.76 0.85 -2.07
CA ILE A 179 9.90 0.15 -1.10
C ILE A 179 10.55 -1.20 -0.78
N VAL A 180 10.48 -1.60 0.49
CA VAL A 180 10.96 -2.90 0.96
C VAL A 180 9.81 -3.62 1.66
N ALA A 181 9.37 -4.73 1.07
CA ALA A 181 8.45 -5.67 1.68
C ALA A 181 9.25 -6.74 2.41
N THR A 182 9.03 -6.92 3.70
CA THR A 182 9.78 -7.90 4.51
C THR A 182 8.85 -8.67 5.45
N SER A 183 9.23 -9.89 5.77
CA SER A 183 8.56 -10.71 6.76
C SER A 183 9.56 -11.44 7.65
N THR A 184 9.22 -11.61 8.91
CA THR A 184 10.01 -12.39 9.87
C THR A 184 9.58 -13.86 9.92
N THR A 185 8.44 -14.19 9.32
CA THR A 185 7.88 -15.53 9.22
C THR A 185 7.35 -15.74 7.79
N ASN A 186 7.13 -16.95 7.34
CA ASN A 186 6.48 -17.23 6.07
C ASN A 186 4.99 -16.88 6.14
N SER A 187 4.39 -15.99 5.30
CA SER A 187 5.13 -15.19 4.34
C SER A 187 4.44 -13.85 4.16
N PHE A 188 5.03 -12.92 3.41
CA PHE A 188 4.37 -11.73 2.89
C PHE A 188 4.22 -11.91 1.39
N GLU A 189 3.03 -12.16 0.92
CA GLU A 189 2.71 -12.28 -0.49
C GLU A 189 2.05 -11.00 -1.00
N PHE A 190 2.43 -10.60 -2.21
CA PHE A 190 1.80 -9.46 -2.87
C PHE A 190 1.94 -9.53 -4.38
N ASP A 191 0.99 -8.89 -5.05
CA ASP A 191 0.93 -8.75 -6.51
C ASP A 191 0.29 -7.42 -6.91
N ASN A 192 0.11 -7.21 -8.19
CA ASN A 192 -0.71 -6.15 -8.76
C ASN A 192 -0.35 -4.78 -8.17
N ILE A 193 0.92 -4.37 -8.28
CA ILE A 193 1.35 -3.06 -7.80
C ILE A 193 0.96 -1.96 -8.78
N ALA A 194 0.65 -0.79 -8.22
CA ALA A 194 0.43 0.43 -8.99
C ALA A 194 1.22 1.59 -8.38
N PHE A 195 1.74 2.51 -9.22
CA PHE A 195 2.49 3.65 -8.72
C PHE A 195 2.36 4.88 -9.63
N ASP A 196 2.57 6.07 -9.07
CA ASP A 196 2.53 7.34 -9.80
C ASP A 196 3.42 8.39 -9.11
N THR A 197 3.97 9.30 -9.90
CA THR A 197 4.70 10.47 -9.42
C THR A 197 3.81 11.53 -8.76
N ARG A 198 2.50 11.39 -8.90
CA ARG A 198 1.46 12.25 -8.30
C ARG A 198 0.69 11.44 -7.25
N LYS A 199 0.19 12.13 -6.24
CA LYS A 199 -0.81 11.54 -5.34
C LYS A 199 -2.05 11.14 -6.13
N ARG A 200 -2.66 10.03 -5.72
CA ARG A 200 -3.88 9.50 -6.32
C ARG A 200 -4.94 9.28 -5.23
N VAL A 201 -6.15 9.69 -5.51
CA VAL A 201 -7.31 9.38 -4.66
C VAL A 201 -8.09 8.28 -5.37
N PRO A 202 -8.48 7.19 -4.68
CA PRO A 202 -9.36 6.18 -5.27
C PRO A 202 -10.65 6.81 -5.80
N ASP A 203 -11.09 6.38 -6.98
CA ASP A 203 -12.23 7.00 -7.70
C ASP A 203 -13.58 6.92 -6.97
N SER A 204 -13.71 6.05 -5.96
CA SER A 204 -14.92 5.89 -5.14
C SER A 204 -15.37 7.17 -4.43
N ALA A 205 -14.43 8.04 -4.04
CA ALA A 205 -14.76 9.30 -3.36
C ALA A 205 -15.36 10.36 -4.31
N SER A 206 -14.94 10.40 -5.57
CA SER A 206 -15.43 11.36 -6.56
C SER A 206 -16.86 11.06 -6.99
N THR A 207 -17.24 9.80 -7.10
CA THR A 207 -18.60 9.36 -7.48
C THR A 207 -19.63 9.72 -6.42
N VAL A 208 -19.32 9.53 -5.15
CA VAL A 208 -20.21 9.88 -4.03
C VAL A 208 -20.38 11.40 -3.91
N ALA A 209 -19.31 12.18 -4.12
CA ALA A 209 -19.38 13.64 -4.11
C ALA A 209 -20.23 14.18 -5.26
N LEU A 210 -20.08 13.66 -6.47
CA LEU A 210 -20.89 14.03 -7.63
C LEU A 210 -22.37 13.64 -7.46
N LEU A 211 -22.65 12.45 -6.92
CA LEU A 211 -24.01 12.04 -6.60
C LEU A 211 -24.65 12.94 -5.55
N GLY A 212 -23.91 13.30 -4.49
CA GLY A 212 -24.34 14.21 -3.45
C GLY A 212 -24.70 15.61 -4.01
N LEU A 213 -23.83 16.17 -4.85
CA LEU A 213 -24.07 17.46 -5.52
C LEU A 213 -25.26 17.39 -6.49
N GLY A 214 -25.44 16.29 -7.20
CA GLY A 214 -26.59 16.05 -8.08
C GLY A 214 -27.91 16.04 -7.32
N LEU A 215 -27.99 15.38 -6.17
CA LEU A 215 -29.18 15.33 -5.31
C LEU A 215 -29.51 16.70 -4.70
N VAL A 216 -28.50 17.45 -4.27
CA VAL A 216 -28.67 18.82 -3.75
C VAL A 216 -29.20 19.75 -4.87
N GLY A 217 -28.68 19.64 -6.09
CA GLY A 217 -29.15 20.39 -7.26
C GLY A 217 -30.60 20.10 -7.59
N LEU A 218 -31.01 18.83 -7.59
CA LEU A 218 -32.40 18.42 -7.82
C LEU A 218 -33.35 18.93 -6.72
N ALA A 219 -32.93 18.89 -5.44
CA ALA A 219 -33.71 19.41 -4.33
C ALA A 219 -33.91 20.95 -4.42
N ALA A 220 -32.87 21.66 -4.89
CA ALA A 220 -32.96 23.12 -5.09
C ALA A 220 -33.90 23.51 -6.25
N LEU A 221 -33.92 22.74 -7.34
CA LEU A 221 -34.86 22.93 -8.45
C LEU A 221 -36.30 22.67 -8.04
N ARG A 222 -36.56 21.65 -7.23
CA ARG A 222 -37.91 21.31 -6.74
C ARG A 222 -38.52 22.37 -5.82
N ARG A 223 -37.69 23.24 -5.21
CA ARG A 223 -38.17 24.37 -4.38
C ARG A 223 -38.57 25.60 -5.17
N LYS A 224 -38.29 25.65 -6.48
CA LYS A 224 -38.60 26.78 -7.36
C LYS A 224 -39.78 26.51 -8.29
N LEU A 225 -40.33 25.32 -8.29
CA LEU A 225 -41.55 24.89 -8.95
C LEU A 225 -42.68 24.75 -7.92
#